data_1a9d7424b1eac0fde2d2720b52ff9d0b
#
_entry.id   1a9d7424b1eac0fde2d2720b52ff9d0b
#
_cell.length_a   1.000
_cell.length_b   1.000
_cell.length_c   1.000
_cell.angle_alpha   90.00
_cell.angle_beta   90.00
_cell.angle_gamma   90.00
#
_symmetry.space_group_name_H-M   'P 1'
#
loop_
_entity.id
_entity.type
_entity.pdbx_description
1 polymer ?
#
loop_
_entity_poly.entity_id
_entity_poly.type
_entity_poly.pdbx_seq_one_letter_code
_entity_poly.pdbx_strand_id
1 'polypeptide(L)'
;LTHDLATGATPRLRLTSPPTYWRCEPGWSWHSQPLPDNLLWCVLDGVGRLTVRGREFELLPGASAVFAPGDAPIATHDPRRRLLVFGMHFEVTGAQVALPHRCHLVRDQAFLAALARRSEAGHRRGDPLGRRQSLLCLEQILLLLWDEWTHPAPEPVDAALADLTHTVRQDPGHRWSVAELAGRAGLSRAQFTRRFIAHTGLSPTRFLIQARIDRAHQLLTETTMSVGQVASALGYTDVAYFSKQFTRQTGHSPRHARSPDRARSRPQP
;
A
#
# COMPACT_ATOMS: atom_id res chain seq x y z
N LEU A 1 1.58 9.44 13.63
CA LEU A 1 0.28 8.77 13.46
C LEU A 1 0.14 7.52 14.35
N THR A 2 1.20 6.73 14.53
CA THR A 2 1.12 5.46 15.30
C THR A 2 1.10 5.65 16.82
N HIS A 3 1.65 6.72 17.35
CA HIS A 3 1.67 6.94 18.81
C HIS A 3 0.33 7.50 19.33
N ASP A 4 -0.43 8.20 18.49
CA ASP A 4 -1.72 8.80 18.87
C ASP A 4 -2.93 7.91 18.63
N LEU A 5 -2.82 6.87 17.82
CA LEU A 5 -3.88 5.85 17.71
C LEU A 5 -4.13 5.11 19.03
N ALA A 6 -3.12 5.08 19.93
CA ALA A 6 -3.27 4.50 21.26
C ALA A 6 -3.99 5.45 22.26
N THR A 7 -4.05 6.75 22.00
CA THR A 7 -4.70 7.75 22.86
C THR A 7 -6.11 8.15 22.41
N GLY A 8 -6.59 7.62 21.28
CA GLY A 8 -7.94 7.88 20.77
C GLY A 8 -8.17 9.27 20.16
N ALA A 9 -7.16 10.12 20.11
CA ALA A 9 -7.25 11.43 19.48
C ALA A 9 -6.78 11.36 18.02
N THR A 10 -7.70 11.24 17.09
CA THR A 10 -7.38 11.26 15.66
C THR A 10 -7.09 12.69 15.21
N PRO A 11 -5.90 12.97 14.64
CA PRO A 11 -5.59 14.29 14.08
C PRO A 11 -6.61 14.61 12.97
N ARG A 12 -7.08 15.84 12.94
CA ARG A 12 -7.97 16.33 11.89
C ARG A 12 -7.18 17.20 10.94
N LEU A 13 -7.23 16.88 9.67
CA LEU A 13 -6.64 17.68 8.61
C LEU A 13 -7.70 18.59 7.98
N ARG A 14 -7.32 19.81 7.66
CA ARG A 14 -8.15 20.78 6.96
C ARG A 14 -7.33 21.42 5.84
N LEU A 15 -7.82 21.35 4.61
CA LEU A 15 -7.21 22.07 3.49
C LEU A 15 -7.41 23.58 3.69
N THR A 16 -6.35 24.35 3.53
CA THR A 16 -6.35 25.83 3.66
C THR A 16 -6.37 26.51 2.32
N SER A 17 -5.94 25.83 1.25
CA SER A 17 -6.01 26.30 -0.13
C SER A 17 -6.40 25.19 -1.10
N PRO A 18 -6.81 25.51 -2.33
CA PRO A 18 -6.96 24.56 -3.41
C PRO A 18 -5.67 23.77 -3.67
N PRO A 19 -5.77 22.46 -4.02
CA PRO A 19 -4.63 21.74 -4.55
C PRO A 19 -4.06 22.42 -5.79
N THR A 20 -2.74 22.46 -5.88
CA THR A 20 -2.04 23.00 -7.02
C THR A 20 -1.43 21.87 -7.86
N TYR A 21 -1.54 21.94 -9.17
CA TYR A 21 -1.03 20.93 -10.09
C TYR A 21 -0.62 21.63 -11.40
N TRP A 22 0.68 21.88 -11.60
CA TRP A 22 1.15 22.58 -12.79
C TRP A 22 2.57 22.19 -13.17
N ARG A 23 2.89 22.42 -14.43
CA ARG A 23 4.26 22.37 -14.94
C ARG A 23 4.88 23.76 -14.86
N CYS A 24 6.00 23.86 -14.16
CA CYS A 24 6.72 25.11 -13.99
C CYS A 24 7.14 25.71 -15.33
N GLU A 25 7.10 27.03 -15.47
CA GLU A 25 7.53 27.77 -16.64
C GLU A 25 9.07 27.68 -16.81
N PRO A 26 9.63 27.88 -18.03
CA PRO A 26 11.08 27.70 -18.25
C PRO A 26 11.99 28.50 -17.31
N GLY A 27 11.59 29.71 -16.94
CA GLY A 27 12.35 30.58 -16.02
C GLY A 27 11.87 30.55 -14.57
N TRP A 28 11.05 29.56 -14.19
CA TRP A 28 10.49 29.48 -12.86
C TRP A 28 11.56 29.23 -11.78
N SER A 29 11.46 30.00 -10.71
CA SER A 29 12.11 29.75 -9.45
C SER A 29 11.18 30.12 -8.32
N TRP A 30 11.26 29.40 -7.22
CA TRP A 30 10.42 29.61 -6.07
C TRP A 30 11.26 30.06 -4.87
N HIS A 31 10.96 31.26 -4.37
CA HIS A 31 11.53 31.81 -3.15
C HIS A 31 10.35 32.11 -2.23
N SER A 32 9.99 31.15 -1.39
CA SER A 32 8.85 31.32 -0.50
C SER A 32 9.14 32.33 0.61
N GLN A 33 8.14 33.14 0.96
CA GLN A 33 8.06 33.73 2.29
C GLN A 33 7.83 32.59 3.31
N PRO A 34 8.07 32.83 4.61
CA PRO A 34 7.73 31.87 5.63
C PRO A 34 6.29 31.37 5.47
N LEU A 35 6.11 30.06 5.34
CA LEU A 35 4.80 29.46 5.11
C LEU A 35 3.88 29.69 6.32
N PRO A 36 2.61 30.04 6.12
CA PRO A 36 1.66 30.26 7.22
C PRO A 36 1.14 28.95 7.83
N ASP A 37 1.19 27.85 7.07
CA ASP A 37 0.62 26.55 7.40
C ASP A 37 1.51 25.41 6.90
N ASN A 38 1.03 24.17 6.98
CA ASN A 38 1.76 23.04 6.42
C ASN A 38 1.54 22.96 4.90
N LEU A 39 2.58 22.62 4.16
CA LEU A 39 2.51 22.40 2.73
C LEU A 39 3.08 21.01 2.39
N LEU A 40 2.23 20.14 1.87
CA LEU A 40 2.66 18.98 1.10
C LEU A 40 3.04 19.45 -0.31
N TRP A 41 4.25 19.13 -0.77
CA TRP A 41 4.73 19.49 -2.10
C TRP A 41 5.47 18.32 -2.73
N CYS A 42 5.03 17.89 -3.92
CA CYS A 42 5.51 16.70 -4.59
C CYS A 42 5.94 17.03 -6.02
N VAL A 43 7.05 16.42 -6.46
CA VAL A 43 7.54 16.46 -7.84
C VAL A 43 7.05 15.19 -8.55
N LEU A 44 6.26 15.38 -9.60
CA LEU A 44 5.71 14.29 -10.40
C LEU A 44 6.52 14.01 -11.66
N ASP A 45 7.28 14.99 -12.12
CA ASP A 45 8.16 14.88 -13.29
C ASP A 45 9.19 16.03 -13.29
N GLY A 46 10.26 15.89 -14.06
CA GLY A 46 11.31 16.91 -14.17
C GLY A 46 12.45 16.76 -13.17
N VAL A 47 13.36 17.73 -13.16
CA VAL A 47 14.55 17.74 -12.29
C VAL A 47 14.82 19.15 -11.79
N GLY A 48 15.24 19.25 -10.53
CA GLY A 48 15.52 20.53 -9.90
C GLY A 48 16.29 20.42 -8.61
N ARG A 49 16.30 21.49 -7.84
CA ARG A 49 16.88 21.56 -6.51
C ARG A 49 15.95 22.26 -5.56
N LEU A 50 15.96 21.82 -4.32
CA LEU A 50 15.21 22.39 -3.21
C LEU A 50 16.18 22.71 -2.08
N THR A 51 16.12 23.91 -1.58
CA THR A 51 16.84 24.30 -0.35
C THR A 51 15.80 24.66 0.71
N VAL A 52 15.91 24.04 1.88
CA VAL A 52 15.08 24.35 3.05
C VAL A 52 15.89 24.21 4.32
N ARG A 53 15.82 25.18 5.22
CA ARG A 53 16.57 25.23 6.50
C ARG A 53 18.08 24.97 6.31
N GLY A 54 18.68 25.52 5.23
CA GLY A 54 20.10 25.37 4.91
C GLY A 54 20.51 23.98 4.37
N ARG A 55 19.55 23.10 4.10
CA ARG A 55 19.80 21.79 3.46
C ARG A 55 19.35 21.83 2.02
N GLU A 56 20.19 21.28 1.15
CA GLU A 56 19.90 21.12 -0.28
C GLU A 56 19.47 19.68 -0.59
N PHE A 57 18.45 19.53 -1.44
CA PHE A 57 17.90 18.26 -1.90
C PHE A 57 17.77 18.28 -3.42
N GLU A 58 18.12 17.19 -4.06
CA GLU A 58 17.84 16.98 -5.48
C GLU A 58 16.36 16.67 -5.66
N LEU A 59 15.74 17.29 -6.65
CA LEU A 59 14.35 17.06 -7.03
C LEU A 59 14.30 16.16 -8.25
N LEU A 60 13.80 14.95 -8.05
CA LEU A 60 13.53 13.92 -9.05
C LEU A 60 12.05 13.56 -9.01
N PRO A 61 11.47 12.87 -10.02
CA PRO A 61 10.14 12.33 -9.92
C PRO A 61 9.97 11.47 -8.66
N GLY A 62 8.93 11.75 -7.87
CA GLY A 62 8.70 11.14 -6.57
C GLY A 62 9.23 11.93 -5.38
N ALA A 63 10.11 12.93 -5.58
CA ALA A 63 10.55 13.77 -4.48
C ALA A 63 9.35 14.50 -3.86
N SER A 64 9.13 14.26 -2.57
CA SER A 64 7.99 14.80 -1.82
C SER A 64 8.49 15.42 -0.52
N ALA A 65 8.01 16.60 -0.22
CA ALA A 65 8.36 17.36 0.98
C ALA A 65 7.10 17.75 1.76
N VAL A 66 7.19 17.71 3.08
CA VAL A 66 6.19 18.31 3.97
C VAL A 66 6.87 19.45 4.70
N PHE A 67 6.47 20.66 4.37
CA PHE A 67 6.95 21.87 5.03
C PHE A 67 6.07 22.21 6.23
N ALA A 68 6.68 22.72 7.27
CA ALA A 68 5.98 23.23 8.46
C ALA A 68 5.74 24.74 8.36
N PRO A 69 4.82 25.29 9.16
CA PRO A 69 4.70 26.72 9.34
C PRO A 69 6.06 27.36 9.67
N GLY A 70 6.38 28.49 9.05
CA GLY A 70 7.66 29.18 9.19
C GLY A 70 8.79 28.66 8.29
N ASP A 71 8.64 27.55 7.57
CA ASP A 71 9.61 27.16 6.53
C ASP A 71 9.55 28.15 5.37
N ALA A 72 10.72 28.45 4.80
CA ALA A 72 10.87 29.30 3.61
C ALA A 72 11.69 28.53 2.55
N PRO A 73 11.07 27.60 1.83
CA PRO A 73 11.75 26.82 0.82
C PRO A 73 12.15 27.67 -0.38
N ILE A 74 13.29 27.30 -0.99
CA ILE A 74 13.78 27.83 -2.25
C ILE A 74 13.90 26.66 -3.23
N ALA A 75 13.26 26.75 -4.38
CA ALA A 75 13.37 25.70 -5.40
C ALA A 75 13.66 26.28 -6.79
N THR A 76 14.44 25.53 -7.54
CA THR A 76 14.76 25.82 -8.94
C THR A 76 14.66 24.54 -9.75
N HIS A 77 14.59 24.66 -11.08
CA HIS A 77 14.53 23.49 -11.95
C HIS A 77 15.47 23.63 -13.17
N ASP A 78 15.74 22.51 -13.83
CA ASP A 78 16.38 22.49 -15.14
C ASP A 78 15.35 22.97 -16.20
N PRO A 79 15.61 24.06 -16.95
CA PRO A 79 14.69 24.56 -17.98
C PRO A 79 14.37 23.56 -19.10
N ARG A 80 15.26 22.55 -19.33
CA ARG A 80 15.06 21.48 -20.31
C ARG A 80 14.24 20.31 -19.77
N ARG A 81 14.19 20.17 -18.44
CA ARG A 81 13.48 19.10 -17.71
C ARG A 81 12.62 19.72 -16.61
N ARG A 82 11.66 20.55 -17.04
CA ARG A 82 10.83 21.36 -16.15
C ARG A 82 10.03 20.52 -15.17
N LEU A 83 9.99 20.94 -13.92
CA LEU A 83 9.21 20.29 -12.89
C LEU A 83 7.71 20.30 -13.23
N LEU A 84 7.06 19.16 -13.03
CA LEU A 84 5.63 19.04 -12.83
C LEU A 84 5.40 18.84 -11.33
N VAL A 85 4.74 19.79 -10.70
CA VAL A 85 4.57 19.79 -9.25
C VAL A 85 3.10 19.67 -8.84
N PHE A 86 2.91 19.08 -7.69
CA PHE A 86 1.63 19.02 -6.98
C PHE A 86 1.82 19.53 -5.57
N GLY A 87 0.91 20.39 -5.08
CA GLY A 87 1.00 20.96 -3.73
C GLY A 87 -0.35 21.08 -3.07
N MET A 88 -0.37 20.94 -1.75
CA MET A 88 -1.57 21.07 -0.91
C MET A 88 -1.20 21.76 0.39
N HIS A 89 -1.79 22.92 0.64
CA HIS A 89 -1.70 23.58 1.94
C HIS A 89 -2.74 23.02 2.91
N PHE A 90 -2.35 22.81 4.16
CA PHE A 90 -3.23 22.21 5.16
C PHE A 90 -2.84 22.60 6.60
N GLU A 91 -3.83 22.53 7.47
CA GLU A 91 -3.66 22.62 8.93
C GLU A 91 -3.90 21.26 9.58
N VAL A 92 -3.20 21.06 10.70
CA VAL A 92 -3.42 19.92 11.57
C VAL A 92 -4.02 20.45 12.88
N THR A 93 -5.19 19.91 13.26
CA THR A 93 -5.87 20.24 14.51
C THR A 93 -6.06 18.98 15.36
N GLY A 94 -6.09 19.11 16.68
CA GLY A 94 -6.17 17.98 17.60
C GLY A 94 -4.77 17.57 18.09
N ALA A 95 -4.43 16.26 18.00
CA ALA A 95 -3.15 15.76 18.48
C ALA A 95 -1.97 16.29 17.64
N GLN A 96 -0.83 16.55 18.30
CA GLN A 96 0.41 16.87 17.59
C GLN A 96 0.89 15.61 16.81
N VAL A 97 0.84 15.69 15.51
CA VAL A 97 1.35 14.64 14.62
C VAL A 97 2.78 15.01 14.23
N ALA A 98 3.72 14.13 14.53
CA ALA A 98 5.06 14.23 13.97
C ALA A 98 4.94 13.93 12.46
N LEU A 99 5.10 14.95 11.63
CA LEU A 99 5.13 14.79 10.19
C LEU A 99 6.45 14.16 9.75
N PRO A 100 6.43 13.32 8.69
CA PRO A 100 7.63 12.63 8.22
C PRO A 100 8.73 13.60 7.75
N HIS A 101 9.88 13.04 7.40
CA HIS A 101 11.04 13.81 6.92
C HIS A 101 10.64 14.84 5.88
N ARG A 102 11.29 16.00 5.95
CA ARG A 102 10.94 17.16 5.14
C ARG A 102 11.08 16.95 3.65
N CYS A 103 11.97 16.06 3.21
CA CYS A 103 12.07 15.63 1.82
C CYS A 103 12.33 14.12 1.76
N HIS A 104 11.56 13.42 0.93
CA HIS A 104 11.62 11.97 0.75
C HIS A 104 11.39 11.63 -0.72
N LEU A 105 12.09 10.61 -1.22
CA LEU A 105 11.85 10.08 -2.56
C LEU A 105 10.88 8.89 -2.45
N VAL A 106 9.64 9.11 -2.86
CA VAL A 106 8.58 8.10 -2.83
C VAL A 106 8.87 6.96 -3.79
N ARG A 107 8.77 5.73 -3.31
CA ARG A 107 8.98 4.52 -4.11
C ARG A 107 7.84 4.27 -5.10
N ASP A 108 6.60 4.34 -4.62
CA ASP A 108 5.41 4.18 -5.48
C ASP A 108 5.00 5.52 -6.12
N GLN A 109 5.81 5.95 -7.09
CA GLN A 109 5.58 7.19 -7.84
C GLN A 109 4.27 7.14 -8.64
N ALA A 110 3.86 5.95 -9.10
CA ALA A 110 2.62 5.78 -9.86
C ALA A 110 1.39 6.05 -8.99
N PHE A 111 1.39 5.52 -7.76
CA PHE A 111 0.33 5.75 -6.80
C PHE A 111 0.29 7.22 -6.35
N LEU A 112 1.44 7.83 -6.03
CA LEU A 112 1.54 9.25 -5.73
C LEU A 112 0.93 10.11 -6.84
N ALA A 113 1.31 9.87 -8.09
CA ALA A 113 0.79 10.61 -9.24
C ALA A 113 -0.73 10.39 -9.46
N ALA A 114 -1.22 9.19 -9.18
CA ALA A 114 -2.66 8.90 -9.24
C ALA A 114 -3.44 9.68 -8.18
N LEU A 115 -2.94 9.75 -6.94
CA LEU A 115 -3.54 10.53 -5.85
C LEU A 115 -3.54 12.03 -6.17
N ALA A 116 -2.43 12.56 -6.70
CA ALA A 116 -2.30 13.96 -7.09
C ALA A 116 -3.35 14.32 -8.15
N ARG A 117 -3.45 13.54 -9.24
CA ARG A 117 -4.47 13.76 -10.29
C ARG A 117 -5.90 13.67 -9.76
N ARG A 118 -6.14 12.71 -8.86
CA ARG A 118 -7.46 12.50 -8.26
C ARG A 118 -7.85 13.66 -7.35
N SER A 119 -6.90 14.20 -6.58
CA SER A 119 -7.11 15.37 -5.73
C SER A 119 -7.48 16.59 -6.57
N GLU A 120 -6.73 16.87 -7.65
CA GLU A 120 -7.00 17.97 -8.56
C GLU A 120 -8.36 17.82 -9.25
N ALA A 121 -8.69 16.64 -9.75
CA ALA A 121 -9.99 16.36 -10.35
C ALA A 121 -11.15 16.56 -9.36
N GLY A 122 -10.98 16.14 -8.11
CA GLY A 122 -11.94 16.37 -7.04
C GLY A 122 -12.14 17.86 -6.74
N HIS A 123 -11.06 18.62 -6.71
CA HIS A 123 -11.12 20.06 -6.50
C HIS A 123 -11.85 20.78 -7.66
N ARG A 124 -11.56 20.44 -8.91
CA ARG A 124 -12.21 21.04 -10.10
C ARG A 124 -13.73 20.82 -10.14
N ARG A 125 -14.23 19.77 -9.54
CA ARG A 125 -15.68 19.54 -9.40
C ARG A 125 -16.36 20.59 -8.53
N GLY A 126 -15.67 21.21 -7.56
CA GLY A 126 -16.17 22.27 -6.72
C GLY A 126 -17.27 21.87 -5.72
N ASP A 127 -17.72 20.61 -5.72
CA ASP A 127 -18.78 20.08 -4.87
C ASP A 127 -18.24 19.56 -3.52
N PRO A 128 -19.10 19.30 -2.51
CA PRO A 128 -18.67 18.76 -1.22
C PRO A 128 -17.95 17.41 -1.31
N LEU A 129 -18.35 16.55 -2.26
CA LEU A 129 -17.75 15.26 -2.47
C LEU A 129 -16.32 15.39 -3.04
N GLY A 130 -16.12 16.33 -3.99
CA GLY A 130 -14.80 16.64 -4.54
C GLY A 130 -13.84 17.18 -3.48
N ARG A 131 -14.32 18.08 -2.60
CA ARG A 131 -13.52 18.57 -1.46
C ARG A 131 -13.14 17.45 -0.51
N ARG A 132 -14.09 16.56 -0.17
CA ARG A 132 -13.79 15.38 0.66
C ARG A 132 -12.79 14.45 0.01
N GLN A 133 -12.89 14.25 -1.31
CA GLN A 133 -11.95 13.44 -2.07
C GLN A 133 -10.54 14.02 -2.04
N SER A 134 -10.38 15.32 -2.21
CA SER A 134 -9.07 15.99 -2.13
C SER A 134 -8.43 15.81 -0.74
N LEU A 135 -9.22 15.95 0.33
CA LEU A 135 -8.75 15.70 1.69
C LEU A 135 -8.30 14.25 1.91
N LEU A 136 -9.07 13.27 1.43
CA LEU A 136 -8.69 11.86 1.52
C LEU A 136 -7.41 11.55 0.73
N CYS A 137 -7.18 12.22 -0.41
CA CYS A 137 -5.92 12.10 -1.15
C CYS A 137 -4.74 12.65 -0.34
N LEU A 138 -4.90 13.79 0.33
CA LEU A 138 -3.88 14.33 1.25
C LEU A 138 -3.55 13.32 2.36
N GLU A 139 -4.58 12.80 3.03
CA GLU A 139 -4.41 11.81 4.09
C GLU A 139 -3.64 10.57 3.59
N GLN A 140 -4.00 10.05 2.40
CA GLN A 140 -3.30 8.90 1.81
C GLN A 140 -1.85 9.19 1.43
N ILE A 141 -1.55 10.37 0.90
CA ILE A 141 -0.15 10.74 0.58
C ILE A 141 0.67 10.87 1.87
N LEU A 142 0.14 11.50 2.91
CA LEU A 142 0.84 11.61 4.19
C LEU A 142 1.08 10.24 4.84
N LEU A 143 0.12 9.31 4.74
CA LEU A 143 0.28 7.92 5.20
C LEU A 143 1.34 7.18 4.38
N LEU A 144 1.36 7.35 3.06
CA LEU A 144 2.39 6.78 2.19
C LEU A 144 3.79 7.26 2.59
N LEU A 145 3.96 8.57 2.78
CA LEU A 145 5.24 9.15 3.22
C LEU A 145 5.67 8.63 4.58
N TRP A 146 4.71 8.51 5.51
CA TRP A 146 4.96 7.99 6.84
C TRP A 146 5.36 6.51 6.83
N ASP A 147 4.64 5.70 6.07
CA ASP A 147 4.93 4.27 5.93
C ASP A 147 6.32 4.04 5.34
N GLU A 148 6.64 4.72 4.24
CA GLU A 148 7.94 4.60 3.59
C GLU A 148 9.10 5.15 4.43
N TRP A 149 8.84 6.13 5.28
CA TRP A 149 9.84 6.68 6.19
C TRP A 149 10.09 5.76 7.39
N THR A 150 9.04 5.15 7.95
CA THR A 150 9.15 4.26 9.12
C THR A 150 9.58 2.85 8.73
N HIS A 151 9.30 2.44 7.49
CA HIS A 151 9.65 1.13 6.96
C HIS A 151 10.61 1.30 5.77
N PRO A 152 11.92 1.22 6.00
CA PRO A 152 12.89 1.27 4.92
C PRO A 152 12.57 0.22 3.86
N ALA A 153 12.99 0.49 2.61
CA ALA A 153 12.74 -0.42 1.51
C ALA A 153 13.17 -1.85 1.90
N PRO A 154 12.29 -2.85 1.73
CA PRO A 154 12.68 -4.23 1.99
C PRO A 154 13.85 -4.61 1.08
N GLU A 155 14.69 -5.54 1.54
CA GLU A 155 15.69 -6.11 0.65
C GLU A 155 15.03 -6.66 -0.61
N PRO A 156 15.69 -6.60 -1.79
CA PRO A 156 15.10 -7.08 -3.05
C PRO A 156 14.54 -8.49 -2.96
N VAL A 157 15.19 -9.35 -2.17
CA VAL A 157 14.72 -10.72 -1.93
C VAL A 157 13.43 -10.75 -1.11
N ASP A 158 13.30 -9.91 -0.09
CA ASP A 158 12.10 -9.87 0.75
C ASP A 158 10.92 -9.26 -0.02
N ALA A 159 11.16 -8.28 -0.87
CA ALA A 159 10.17 -7.76 -1.81
C ALA A 159 9.69 -8.86 -2.78
N ALA A 160 10.62 -9.64 -3.36
CA ALA A 160 10.28 -10.77 -4.23
C ALA A 160 9.49 -11.86 -3.48
N LEU A 161 9.80 -12.15 -2.22
CA LEU A 161 9.05 -13.08 -1.41
C LEU A 161 7.63 -12.58 -1.10
N ALA A 162 7.46 -11.30 -0.81
CA ALA A 162 6.16 -10.67 -0.60
C ALA A 162 5.29 -10.77 -1.88
N ASP A 163 5.86 -10.45 -3.03
CA ASP A 163 5.19 -10.58 -4.34
C ASP A 163 4.77 -12.02 -4.64
N LEU A 164 5.66 -12.99 -4.38
CA LEU A 164 5.36 -14.40 -4.59
C LEU A 164 4.25 -14.91 -3.66
N THR A 165 4.25 -14.51 -2.40
CA THR A 165 3.17 -14.87 -1.47
C THR A 165 1.83 -14.28 -1.89
N HIS A 166 1.84 -13.03 -2.40
CA HIS A 166 0.65 -12.40 -2.95
C HIS A 166 0.14 -13.13 -4.20
N THR A 167 1.03 -13.43 -5.16
CA THR A 167 0.71 -14.17 -6.40
C THR A 167 0.10 -15.55 -6.10
N VAL A 168 0.67 -16.29 -5.16
CA VAL A 168 0.13 -17.59 -4.74
C VAL A 168 -1.26 -17.46 -4.14
N ARG A 169 -1.51 -16.43 -3.33
CA ARG A 169 -2.85 -16.18 -2.76
C ARG A 169 -3.87 -15.76 -3.79
N GLN A 170 -3.47 -15.06 -4.85
CA GLN A 170 -4.36 -14.67 -5.96
C GLN A 170 -4.79 -15.86 -6.82
N ASP A 171 -3.88 -16.80 -7.08
CA ASP A 171 -4.15 -18.02 -7.86
C ASP A 171 -3.65 -19.28 -7.15
N PRO A 172 -4.32 -19.70 -6.06
CA PRO A 172 -3.93 -20.88 -5.31
C PRO A 172 -4.23 -22.20 -6.05
N GLY A 173 -5.08 -22.17 -7.11
CA GLY A 173 -5.38 -23.30 -7.97
C GLY A 173 -4.25 -23.68 -8.93
N HIS A 174 -3.38 -22.73 -9.25
CA HIS A 174 -2.20 -23.00 -10.04
C HIS A 174 -1.28 -24.03 -9.38
N ARG A 175 -0.65 -24.89 -10.19
CA ARG A 175 0.26 -25.94 -9.70
C ARG A 175 1.64 -25.39 -9.39
N TRP A 176 1.70 -24.49 -8.41
CA TRP A 176 2.96 -23.92 -7.93
C TRP A 176 3.90 -25.01 -7.45
N SER A 177 5.15 -24.97 -7.91
CA SER A 177 6.22 -25.81 -7.36
C SER A 177 7.20 -24.96 -6.54
N VAL A 178 7.81 -25.54 -5.51
CA VAL A 178 8.85 -24.85 -4.72
C VAL A 178 10.06 -24.46 -5.57
N ALA A 179 10.37 -25.27 -6.61
CA ALA A 179 11.46 -24.98 -7.53
C ALA A 179 11.15 -23.75 -8.40
N GLU A 180 9.93 -23.65 -8.90
CA GLU A 180 9.46 -22.49 -9.68
C GLU A 180 9.51 -21.21 -8.84
N LEU A 181 8.96 -21.24 -7.62
CA LEU A 181 8.96 -20.09 -6.71
C LEU A 181 10.40 -19.66 -6.36
N ALA A 182 11.30 -20.61 -6.11
CA ALA A 182 12.71 -20.33 -5.85
C ALA A 182 13.39 -19.66 -7.05
N GLY A 183 13.12 -20.16 -8.28
CA GLY A 183 13.63 -19.57 -9.52
C GLY A 183 13.16 -18.13 -9.73
N ARG A 184 11.88 -17.85 -9.47
CA ARG A 184 11.31 -16.49 -9.56
C ARG A 184 11.94 -15.53 -8.54
N ALA A 185 12.33 -16.03 -7.36
CA ALA A 185 13.03 -15.25 -6.35
C ALA A 185 14.54 -15.10 -6.63
N GLY A 186 15.08 -15.73 -7.68
CA GLY A 186 16.52 -15.75 -7.97
C GLY A 186 17.34 -16.51 -6.92
N LEU A 187 16.75 -17.50 -6.23
CA LEU A 187 17.35 -18.23 -5.13
C LEU A 187 17.49 -19.74 -5.45
N SER A 188 18.48 -20.37 -4.85
CA SER A 188 18.48 -21.85 -4.76
C SER A 188 17.30 -22.31 -3.90
N ARG A 189 16.84 -23.55 -4.12
CA ARG A 189 15.70 -24.13 -3.37
C ARG A 189 15.92 -24.12 -1.85
N ALA A 190 17.16 -24.36 -1.40
CA ALA A 190 17.49 -24.34 0.01
C ALA A 190 17.46 -22.93 0.61
N GLN A 191 18.03 -21.95 -0.09
CA GLN A 191 17.98 -20.52 0.32
C GLN A 191 16.55 -20.00 0.35
N PHE A 192 15.77 -20.31 -0.71
CA PHE A 192 14.36 -19.94 -0.78
C PHE A 192 13.58 -20.48 0.41
N THR A 193 13.68 -21.80 0.68
CA THR A 193 12.95 -22.42 1.80
C THR A 193 13.28 -21.74 3.13
N ARG A 194 14.56 -21.48 3.41
CA ARG A 194 14.98 -20.82 4.64
C ARG A 194 14.44 -19.39 4.76
N ARG A 195 14.61 -18.57 3.71
CA ARG A 195 14.12 -17.17 3.71
C ARG A 195 12.60 -17.11 3.70
N PHE A 196 11.94 -18.01 2.98
CA PHE A 196 10.49 -18.07 2.94
C PHE A 196 9.88 -18.40 4.31
N ILE A 197 10.50 -19.32 5.07
CA ILE A 197 10.07 -19.61 6.44
C ILE A 197 10.29 -18.40 7.34
N ALA A 198 11.41 -17.70 7.22
CA ALA A 198 11.67 -16.49 7.99
C ALA A 198 10.65 -15.38 7.67
N HIS A 199 10.24 -15.26 6.40
CA HIS A 199 9.29 -14.24 5.94
C HIS A 199 7.83 -14.57 6.30
N THR A 200 7.41 -15.85 6.19
CA THR A 200 5.99 -16.25 6.31
C THR A 200 5.66 -17.03 7.58
N GLY A 201 6.65 -17.52 8.31
CA GLY A 201 6.49 -18.48 9.40
C GLY A 201 6.15 -19.90 8.95
N LEU A 202 5.98 -20.15 7.64
CA LEU A 202 5.56 -21.45 7.09
C LEU A 202 6.56 -21.97 6.06
N SER A 203 6.71 -23.29 5.97
CA SER A 203 7.42 -23.84 4.82
C SER A 203 6.64 -23.57 3.53
N PRO A 204 7.32 -23.41 2.35
CA PRO A 204 6.65 -23.16 1.08
C PRO A 204 5.53 -24.14 0.78
N THR A 205 5.74 -25.43 1.02
CA THR A 205 4.71 -26.45 0.78
C THR A 205 3.49 -26.28 1.70
N ARG A 206 3.71 -25.95 2.98
CA ARG A 206 2.60 -25.68 3.92
C ARG A 206 1.84 -24.43 3.54
N PHE A 207 2.53 -23.39 3.10
CA PHE A 207 1.91 -22.16 2.61
C PHE A 207 1.03 -22.40 1.38
N LEU A 208 1.51 -23.16 0.38
CA LEU A 208 0.73 -23.55 -0.79
C LEU A 208 -0.54 -24.31 -0.44
N ILE A 209 -0.44 -25.23 0.52
CA ILE A 209 -1.60 -25.98 1.02
C ILE A 209 -2.57 -25.02 1.72
N GLN A 210 -2.08 -24.17 2.60
CA GLN A 210 -2.90 -23.23 3.36
C GLN A 210 -3.66 -22.29 2.41
N ALA A 211 -2.99 -21.70 1.43
CA ALA A 211 -3.61 -20.82 0.45
C ALA A 211 -4.76 -21.51 -0.32
N ARG A 212 -4.58 -22.79 -0.71
CA ARG A 212 -5.66 -23.58 -1.35
C ARG A 212 -6.82 -23.83 -0.40
N ILE A 213 -6.54 -24.18 0.85
CA ILE A 213 -7.59 -24.48 1.84
C ILE A 213 -8.37 -23.22 2.21
N ASP A 214 -7.71 -22.07 2.38
CA ASP A 214 -8.35 -20.78 2.65
C ASP A 214 -9.29 -20.41 1.51
N ARG A 215 -8.83 -20.57 0.26
CA ARG A 215 -9.67 -20.31 -0.91
C ARG A 215 -10.81 -21.33 -1.03
N ALA A 216 -10.57 -22.59 -0.72
CA ALA A 216 -11.61 -23.62 -0.67
C ALA A 216 -12.71 -23.25 0.31
N HIS A 217 -12.33 -22.79 1.50
CA HIS A 217 -13.28 -22.35 2.52
C HIS A 217 -14.17 -21.21 2.00
N GLN A 218 -13.58 -20.18 1.39
CA GLN A 218 -14.33 -19.08 0.77
C GLN A 218 -15.28 -19.58 -0.31
N LEU A 219 -14.82 -20.40 -1.26
CA LEU A 219 -15.66 -20.92 -2.34
C LEU A 219 -16.81 -21.78 -1.81
N LEU A 220 -16.58 -22.56 -0.76
CA LEU A 220 -17.63 -23.39 -0.15
C LEU A 220 -18.69 -22.56 0.62
N THR A 221 -18.30 -21.44 1.20
CA THR A 221 -19.20 -20.59 2.00
C THR A 221 -19.90 -19.51 1.16
N GLU A 222 -19.23 -18.98 0.12
CA GLU A 222 -19.72 -17.82 -0.62
C GLU A 222 -20.31 -18.19 -2.00
N THR A 223 -20.18 -19.45 -2.44
CA THR A 223 -20.65 -19.87 -3.78
C THR A 223 -21.50 -21.13 -3.71
N THR A 224 -22.21 -21.42 -4.81
CA THR A 224 -22.98 -22.66 -4.99
C THR A 224 -22.17 -23.84 -5.56
N MET A 225 -20.84 -23.68 -5.74
CA MET A 225 -19.96 -24.72 -6.30
C MET A 225 -20.01 -25.99 -5.46
N SER A 226 -20.11 -27.15 -6.08
CA SER A 226 -20.02 -28.45 -5.39
C SER A 226 -18.62 -28.68 -4.80
N VAL A 227 -18.51 -29.56 -3.80
CA VAL A 227 -17.18 -29.92 -3.22
C VAL A 227 -16.22 -30.41 -4.31
N GLY A 228 -16.72 -31.17 -5.29
CA GLY A 228 -15.94 -31.64 -6.44
C GLY A 228 -15.48 -30.50 -7.35
N GLN A 229 -16.35 -29.54 -7.62
CA GLN A 229 -16.01 -28.35 -8.43
C GLN A 229 -14.96 -27.48 -7.70
N VAL A 230 -15.09 -27.28 -6.40
CA VAL A 230 -14.08 -26.54 -5.61
C VAL A 230 -12.74 -27.27 -5.62
N ALA A 231 -12.73 -28.60 -5.39
CA ALA A 231 -11.51 -29.40 -5.46
C ALA A 231 -10.82 -29.27 -6.83
N SER A 232 -11.59 -29.43 -7.92
CA SER A 232 -11.07 -29.28 -9.28
C SER A 232 -10.53 -27.89 -9.57
N ALA A 233 -11.25 -26.84 -9.18
CA ALA A 233 -10.83 -25.44 -9.37
C ALA A 233 -9.51 -25.12 -8.63
N LEU A 234 -9.23 -25.82 -7.53
CA LEU A 234 -8.01 -25.65 -6.76
C LEU A 234 -6.90 -26.65 -7.11
N GLY A 235 -7.04 -27.33 -8.27
CA GLY A 235 -6.01 -28.21 -8.84
C GLY A 235 -5.91 -29.59 -8.18
N TYR A 236 -6.90 -30.00 -7.38
CA TYR A 236 -6.97 -31.37 -6.85
C TYR A 236 -7.58 -32.31 -7.88
N THR A 237 -6.87 -33.40 -8.14
CA THR A 237 -7.34 -34.50 -9.01
C THR A 237 -8.19 -35.54 -8.27
N ASP A 238 -8.09 -35.57 -6.95
CA ASP A 238 -8.82 -36.48 -6.08
C ASP A 238 -9.59 -35.70 -5.00
N VAL A 239 -10.92 -35.80 -5.06
CA VAL A 239 -11.85 -35.13 -4.14
C VAL A 239 -11.77 -35.72 -2.73
N ALA A 240 -11.45 -37.02 -2.58
CA ALA A 240 -11.31 -37.66 -1.28
C ALA A 240 -10.02 -37.15 -0.58
N TYR A 241 -8.93 -37.04 -1.33
CA TYR A 241 -7.69 -36.44 -0.84
C TYR A 241 -7.88 -34.97 -0.43
N PHE A 242 -8.56 -34.18 -1.27
CA PHE A 242 -8.94 -32.81 -0.94
C PHE A 242 -9.71 -32.75 0.37
N SER A 243 -10.78 -33.56 0.52
CA SER A 243 -11.63 -33.55 1.69
C SER A 243 -10.87 -33.90 2.97
N LYS A 244 -9.97 -34.88 2.89
CA LYS A 244 -9.08 -35.27 4.01
C LYS A 244 -8.12 -34.14 4.38
N GLN A 245 -7.52 -33.47 3.37
CA GLN A 245 -6.59 -32.36 3.59
C GLN A 245 -7.31 -31.15 4.17
N PHE A 246 -8.48 -30.80 3.65
CA PHE A 246 -9.34 -29.72 4.14
C PHE A 246 -9.70 -29.94 5.61
N THR A 247 -10.21 -31.14 5.94
CA THR A 247 -10.60 -31.47 7.32
C THR A 247 -9.41 -31.41 8.28
N ARG A 248 -8.22 -31.85 7.84
CA ARG A 248 -7.00 -31.77 8.66
C ARG A 248 -6.59 -30.34 8.97
N GLN A 249 -6.83 -29.39 8.06
CA GLN A 249 -6.44 -27.99 8.23
C GLN A 249 -7.48 -27.16 8.97
N THR A 250 -8.79 -27.45 8.76
CA THR A 250 -9.88 -26.63 9.29
C THR A 250 -10.61 -27.26 10.48
N GLY A 251 -10.37 -28.52 10.75
CA GLY A 251 -11.09 -29.29 11.78
C GLY A 251 -12.47 -29.80 11.33
N HIS A 252 -12.98 -29.38 10.18
CA HIS A 252 -14.34 -29.70 9.70
C HIS A 252 -14.32 -30.21 8.25
N SER A 253 -15.30 -31.02 7.87
CA SER A 253 -15.41 -31.49 6.50
C SER A 253 -15.83 -30.34 5.54
N PRO A 254 -15.47 -30.40 4.22
CA PRO A 254 -15.92 -29.44 3.25
C PRO A 254 -17.46 -29.29 3.17
N ARG A 255 -18.20 -30.39 3.41
CA ARG A 255 -19.68 -30.36 3.45
C ARG A 255 -20.19 -29.58 4.67
N HIS A 256 -19.52 -29.69 5.80
CA HIS A 256 -19.89 -28.95 7.01
C HIS A 256 -19.62 -27.44 6.83
N ALA A 257 -18.50 -27.05 6.22
CA ALA A 257 -18.15 -25.67 5.95
C ALA A 257 -19.21 -24.95 5.07
N ARG A 258 -19.90 -25.69 4.19
CA ARG A 258 -20.99 -25.16 3.36
C ARG A 258 -22.28 -24.85 4.13
N SER A 259 -22.51 -25.46 5.28
CA SER A 259 -23.75 -25.34 6.03
C SER A 259 -23.46 -24.84 7.46
N PRO A 260 -23.04 -23.58 7.64
CA PRO A 260 -22.71 -23.05 8.96
C PRO A 260 -23.92 -22.96 9.89
N ASP A 261 -25.15 -22.93 9.35
CA ASP A 261 -26.39 -22.76 10.13
C ASP A 261 -26.83 -23.99 10.93
N ARG A 262 -26.35 -25.19 10.58
CA ARG A 262 -26.70 -26.41 11.33
C ARG A 262 -25.92 -26.60 12.64
N ALA A 263 -24.83 -25.86 12.84
CA ALA A 263 -24.04 -25.95 14.06
C ALA A 263 -24.60 -25.11 15.23
N ARG A 264 -25.45 -24.10 14.94
CA ARG A 264 -26.10 -23.27 15.96
C ARG A 264 -27.40 -23.86 16.54
N SER A 265 -27.89 -24.98 15.98
CA SER A 265 -29.17 -25.57 16.33
C SER A 265 -29.05 -26.85 17.20
N ARG A 266 -27.90 -27.14 17.79
CA ARG A 266 -27.84 -28.21 18.79
C ARG A 266 -28.01 -27.60 20.17
N PRO A 267 -29.15 -27.84 20.85
CA PRO A 267 -29.28 -27.55 22.27
C PRO A 267 -28.26 -28.42 23.02
N GLN A 268 -27.49 -27.79 23.88
CA GLN A 268 -26.66 -28.53 24.85
C GLN A 268 -27.59 -29.25 25.83
N PRO A 269 -27.25 -30.48 26.22
CA PRO A 269 -27.99 -31.25 27.22
C PRO A 269 -27.93 -30.65 28.60
#